data_65829fbfa7c28dc1650345c797703569
#
_entry.id   65829fbfa7c28dc1650345c797703569
#
_cell.length_a   1.000
_cell.length_b   1.000
_cell.length_c   1.000
_cell.angle_alpha   90.00
_cell.angle_beta   90.00
_cell.angle_gamma   90.00
#
_symmetry.space_group_name_H-M   'P 1'
#
loop_
_entity.id
_entity.type
_entity.pdbx_description
1 polymer ?
#
loop_
_entity_poly.entity_id
_entity_poly.type
_entity_poly.pdbx_seq_one_letter_code
_entity_poly.pdbx_strand_id
1 'polypeptide(L)'
;MLDSVQIVLVILCSIFIANYLYLRWSSAAKRKTAVEMTEAFENQDDVSTAIYGVDHIYDDFYAKVYDQVIDGKVRQEVETHFTLDWAKSFRPQAKTIQVLDVGCGTGGHVDLFRTQGCGKAVGIDLSDAMIRQGRLNHPKADLRVGNAEVATTFAADEFNLITMFYFTYYYLKDRDSCLRNIFLWLQPGSCFVVHGVNREKFDPILEAASPFVGFSVQKYSKERVSRSKVSFDKFEYEADFQHEGSDAKFKEEFRFKNGKIRRQIHSLRIPTMEEMVAEIESAGFSFKKYIDMTSIGYEYQYLFCFVR
;
A
#
# COMPACT_ATOMS: atom_id res chain seq x y z
N MET A 1 -47.82 -11.57 -9.93
CA MET A 1 -46.42 -11.67 -10.39
C MET A 1 -45.98 -10.26 -10.76
N LEU A 2 -44.83 -9.82 -10.22
CA LEU A 2 -44.24 -8.55 -10.63
C LEU A 2 -43.82 -8.63 -12.11
N ASP A 3 -44.04 -7.56 -12.85
CA ASP A 3 -43.54 -7.51 -14.23
C ASP A 3 -42.02 -7.22 -14.25
N SER A 4 -41.42 -7.39 -15.44
CA SER A 4 -39.95 -7.27 -15.60
C SER A 4 -39.44 -5.88 -15.17
N VAL A 5 -40.23 -4.83 -15.36
CA VAL A 5 -39.86 -3.44 -14.95
C VAL A 5 -39.91 -3.28 -13.45
N GLN A 6 -40.93 -3.86 -12.79
CA GLN A 6 -41.07 -3.85 -11.33
C GLN A 6 -39.92 -4.64 -10.66
N ILE A 7 -39.51 -5.76 -11.24
CA ILE A 7 -38.35 -6.53 -10.74
C ILE A 7 -37.04 -5.70 -10.82
N VAL A 8 -36.81 -5.06 -11.96
CA VAL A 8 -35.63 -4.20 -12.15
C VAL A 8 -35.64 -3.03 -11.16
N LEU A 9 -36.80 -2.38 -10.95
CA LEU A 9 -36.93 -1.29 -9.96
C LEU A 9 -36.66 -1.77 -8.53
N VAL A 10 -37.15 -2.95 -8.16
CA VAL A 10 -36.89 -3.52 -6.82
C VAL A 10 -35.40 -3.80 -6.64
N ILE A 11 -34.71 -4.33 -7.65
CA ILE A 11 -33.28 -4.59 -7.61
C ILE A 11 -32.50 -3.27 -7.46
N LEU A 12 -32.83 -2.27 -8.28
CA LEU A 12 -32.16 -0.96 -8.21
C LEU A 12 -32.38 -0.26 -6.85
N CYS A 13 -33.61 -0.31 -6.32
CA CYS A 13 -33.91 0.22 -4.97
C CYS A 13 -33.14 -0.54 -3.89
N SER A 14 -33.02 -1.86 -4.01
CA SER A 14 -32.28 -2.70 -3.04
C SER A 14 -30.79 -2.36 -3.05
N ILE A 15 -30.20 -2.18 -4.24
CA ILE A 15 -28.80 -1.75 -4.41
C ILE A 15 -28.59 -0.34 -3.82
N PHE A 16 -29.53 0.58 -4.07
CA PHE A 16 -29.45 1.94 -3.54
C PHE A 16 -29.54 1.96 -2.02
N ILE A 17 -30.47 1.20 -1.43
CA ILE A 17 -30.62 1.06 0.02
C ILE A 17 -29.38 0.42 0.64
N ALA A 18 -28.86 -0.64 0.05
CA ALA A 18 -27.63 -1.31 0.53
C ALA A 18 -26.44 -0.33 0.51
N ASN A 19 -26.28 0.43 -0.56
CA ASN A 19 -25.23 1.44 -0.69
C ASN A 19 -25.41 2.58 0.32
N TYR A 20 -26.65 3.06 0.52
CA TYR A 20 -26.96 4.06 1.54
C TYR A 20 -26.66 3.58 2.96
N LEU A 21 -27.03 2.34 3.29
CA LEU A 21 -26.74 1.74 4.60
C LEU A 21 -25.24 1.54 4.80
N TYR A 22 -24.54 1.08 3.77
CA TYR A 22 -23.07 0.98 3.77
C TYR A 22 -22.39 2.33 4.03
N LEU A 23 -22.82 3.39 3.33
CA LEU A 23 -22.31 4.74 3.52
C LEU A 23 -22.58 5.26 4.94
N ARG A 24 -23.78 5.02 5.50
CA ARG A 24 -24.09 5.38 6.89
C ARG A 24 -23.27 4.61 7.91
N TRP A 25 -23.06 3.32 7.68
CA TRP A 25 -22.24 2.47 8.57
C TRP A 25 -20.77 2.90 8.50
N SER A 26 -20.22 3.11 7.30
CA SER A 26 -18.84 3.58 7.10
C SER A 26 -18.62 4.97 7.71
N SER A 27 -19.59 5.89 7.61
CA SER A 27 -19.51 7.20 8.25
C SER A 27 -19.60 7.16 9.76
N ALA A 28 -20.34 6.20 10.35
CA ALA A 28 -20.38 5.98 11.80
C ALA A 28 -19.06 5.40 12.32
N ALA A 29 -18.44 4.47 11.58
CA ALA A 29 -17.12 3.95 11.90
C ALA A 29 -16.05 5.06 11.79
N LYS A 30 -16.11 5.89 10.74
CA LYS A 30 -15.23 7.06 10.56
C LYS A 30 -15.37 8.09 11.69
N ARG A 31 -16.58 8.28 12.27
CA ARG A 31 -16.79 9.18 13.43
C ARG A 31 -16.07 8.71 14.70
N LYS A 32 -16.02 7.41 14.94
CA LYS A 32 -15.34 6.84 16.13
C LYS A 32 -13.82 7.06 16.04
N THR A 33 -13.23 6.82 14.87
CA THR A 33 -11.83 7.10 14.57
C THR A 33 -11.52 8.62 14.62
N ALA A 34 -12.49 9.47 14.25
CA ALA A 34 -12.35 10.91 14.26
C ALA A 34 -12.19 11.51 15.68
N VAL A 35 -12.83 10.93 16.69
CA VAL A 35 -12.72 11.39 18.10
C VAL A 35 -11.33 11.08 18.65
N GLU A 36 -10.79 9.88 18.42
CA GLU A 36 -9.43 9.49 18.85
C GLU A 36 -8.34 10.32 18.15
N MET A 37 -8.58 10.71 16.90
CA MET A 37 -7.65 11.57 16.15
C MET A 37 -7.69 13.04 16.62
N THR A 38 -8.78 13.53 17.22
CA THR A 38 -8.89 14.94 17.67
C THR A 38 -7.88 15.23 18.78
N GLU A 39 -7.76 14.34 19.75
CA GLU A 39 -6.80 14.47 20.87
C GLU A 39 -5.34 14.44 20.39
N ALA A 40 -5.06 13.68 19.30
CA ALA A 40 -3.73 13.59 18.72
C ALA A 40 -3.32 14.86 17.94
N PHE A 41 -4.27 15.64 17.43
CA PHE A 41 -4.00 16.89 16.70
C PHE A 41 -3.88 18.11 17.61
N GLU A 42 -4.56 18.12 18.77
CA GLU A 42 -4.51 19.23 19.70
C GLU A 42 -3.14 19.40 20.38
N ASN A 43 -2.37 18.32 20.52
CA ASN A 43 -1.07 18.29 21.17
C ASN A 43 0.15 18.51 20.25
N GLN A 44 -0.05 18.81 18.95
CA GLN A 44 1.07 19.08 18.02
C GLN A 44 1.24 20.58 17.78
N ASP A 45 2.06 21.22 18.60
CA ASP A 45 2.43 22.65 18.47
C ASP A 45 3.30 22.97 17.24
N ASP A 46 3.70 21.97 16.44
CA ASP A 46 4.73 22.08 15.40
C ASP A 46 4.26 21.70 13.97
N VAL A 47 3.08 22.11 13.55
CA VAL A 47 2.77 22.10 12.11
C VAL A 47 3.19 23.44 11.50
N SER A 48 4.50 23.59 11.31
CA SER A 48 5.06 24.74 10.59
C SER A 48 4.83 24.58 9.07
N THR A 49 5.00 25.66 8.32
CA THR A 49 5.05 25.70 6.84
C THR A 49 6.28 24.94 6.27
N ALA A 50 6.81 23.95 6.97
CA ALA A 50 7.99 23.19 6.59
C ALA A 50 7.67 22.22 5.45
N ILE A 51 8.63 22.03 4.55
CA ILE A 51 8.60 20.99 3.52
C ILE A 51 9.41 19.82 4.05
N TYR A 52 8.74 18.67 4.22
CA TYR A 52 9.37 17.44 4.68
C TYR A 52 9.91 16.64 3.48
N GLY A 53 11.18 16.25 3.54
CA GLY A 53 11.81 15.32 2.60
C GLY A 53 11.63 13.87 3.05
N VAL A 54 12.02 12.92 2.19
CA VAL A 54 11.79 11.48 2.35
C VAL A 54 12.17 10.93 3.73
N ASP A 55 13.27 11.41 4.33
CA ASP A 55 13.76 10.91 5.63
C ASP A 55 12.88 11.34 6.83
N HIS A 56 11.92 12.26 6.63
CA HIS A 56 11.10 12.83 7.70
C HIS A 56 9.60 12.78 7.44
N ILE A 57 9.17 12.17 6.32
CA ILE A 57 7.75 12.09 5.95
C ILE A 57 6.99 11.16 6.87
N TYR A 58 7.52 9.95 7.09
CA TYR A 58 6.86 8.88 7.85
C TYR A 58 7.00 9.07 9.37
N ASP A 59 6.60 10.26 9.85
CA ASP A 59 6.57 10.64 11.27
C ASP A 59 5.23 10.28 11.94
N ASP A 60 5.08 10.66 13.22
CA ASP A 60 3.87 10.38 14.00
C ASP A 60 2.59 10.98 13.41
N PHE A 61 2.69 12.14 12.75
CA PHE A 61 1.54 12.72 12.08
C PHE A 61 1.13 11.86 10.88
N TYR A 62 2.08 11.57 9.98
CA TYR A 62 1.77 10.85 8.75
C TYR A 62 1.31 9.41 9.04
N ALA A 63 1.93 8.73 10.02
CA ALA A 63 1.51 7.41 10.45
C ALA A 63 0.04 7.35 10.90
N LYS A 64 -0.45 8.39 11.59
CA LYS A 64 -1.85 8.47 12.04
C LYS A 64 -2.87 8.65 10.92
N VAL A 65 -2.50 9.38 9.86
CA VAL A 65 -3.40 9.67 8.74
C VAL A 65 -3.22 8.74 7.55
N TYR A 66 -2.15 7.95 7.54
CA TYR A 66 -1.71 7.11 6.42
C TYR A 66 -2.82 6.20 5.90
N ASP A 67 -3.40 5.38 6.77
CA ASP A 67 -4.45 4.43 6.37
C ASP A 67 -5.72 5.13 5.85
N GLN A 68 -6.00 6.35 6.33
CA GLN A 68 -7.12 7.15 5.85
C GLN A 68 -6.86 7.76 4.47
N VAL A 69 -5.63 8.21 4.23
CA VAL A 69 -5.22 8.85 2.96
C VAL A 69 -5.11 7.80 1.86
N ILE A 70 -4.48 6.66 2.16
CA ILE A 70 -4.28 5.59 1.18
C ILE A 70 -5.56 4.79 0.92
N ASP A 71 -6.44 4.59 1.93
CA ASP A 71 -7.72 3.84 1.88
C ASP A 71 -7.62 2.45 1.20
N GLY A 72 -6.47 1.82 1.30
CA GLY A 72 -6.07 0.64 0.53
C GLY A 72 -6.60 -0.72 1.04
N LYS A 73 -7.68 -0.79 1.84
CA LYS A 73 -8.13 -2.05 2.47
C LYS A 73 -8.48 -3.14 1.44
N VAL A 74 -9.27 -2.80 0.42
CA VAL A 74 -9.66 -3.76 -0.63
C VAL A 74 -8.44 -4.25 -1.39
N ARG A 75 -7.51 -3.34 -1.72
CA ARG A 75 -6.26 -3.68 -2.38
C ARG A 75 -5.42 -4.63 -1.53
N GLN A 76 -5.22 -4.34 -0.24
CA GLN A 76 -4.45 -5.18 0.66
C GLN A 76 -5.02 -6.60 0.75
N GLU A 77 -6.35 -6.76 0.82
CA GLU A 77 -7.01 -8.06 0.83
C GLU A 77 -6.72 -8.85 -0.45
N VAL A 78 -6.82 -8.21 -1.60
CA VAL A 78 -6.60 -8.86 -2.91
C VAL A 78 -5.12 -9.15 -3.15
N GLU A 79 -4.21 -8.22 -2.83
CA GLU A 79 -2.77 -8.44 -2.89
C GLU A 79 -2.35 -9.64 -2.03
N THR A 80 -2.87 -9.71 -0.80
CA THR A 80 -2.64 -10.83 0.11
C THR A 80 -3.16 -12.13 -0.47
N HIS A 81 -4.39 -12.15 -0.99
CA HIS A 81 -5.01 -13.33 -1.58
C HIS A 81 -4.21 -13.84 -2.79
N PHE A 82 -3.94 -12.99 -3.77
CA PHE A 82 -3.18 -13.36 -4.97
C PHE A 82 -1.78 -13.88 -4.64
N THR A 83 -1.13 -13.25 -3.68
CA THR A 83 0.21 -13.63 -3.24
C THR A 83 0.21 -15.00 -2.57
N LEU A 84 -0.76 -15.27 -1.68
CA LEU A 84 -0.88 -16.56 -1.01
C LEU A 84 -1.26 -17.68 -1.97
N ASP A 85 -2.16 -17.43 -2.90
CA ASP A 85 -2.57 -18.41 -3.91
C ASP A 85 -1.40 -18.79 -4.80
N TRP A 86 -0.61 -17.79 -5.23
CA TRP A 86 0.58 -18.07 -6.01
C TRP A 86 1.63 -18.84 -5.20
N ALA A 87 1.95 -18.41 -3.97
CA ALA A 87 2.93 -19.07 -3.13
C ALA A 87 2.54 -20.53 -2.83
N LYS A 88 1.26 -20.80 -2.54
CA LYS A 88 0.73 -22.15 -2.33
C LYS A 88 0.80 -23.01 -3.60
N SER A 89 0.48 -22.43 -4.76
CA SER A 89 0.55 -23.13 -6.04
C SER A 89 1.99 -23.50 -6.42
N PHE A 90 2.94 -22.63 -6.09
CA PHE A 90 4.35 -22.84 -6.38
C PHE A 90 5.02 -23.85 -5.41
N ARG A 91 4.59 -23.85 -4.14
CA ARG A 91 5.10 -24.76 -3.08
C ARG A 91 3.96 -25.53 -2.40
N PRO A 92 3.27 -26.45 -3.12
CA PRO A 92 2.11 -27.15 -2.57
C PRO A 92 2.46 -28.05 -1.37
N GLN A 93 3.73 -28.39 -1.21
CA GLN A 93 4.24 -29.24 -0.10
C GLN A 93 4.66 -28.46 1.15
N ALA A 94 4.68 -27.11 1.09
CA ALA A 94 4.98 -26.32 2.27
C ALA A 94 3.84 -26.46 3.30
N LYS A 95 4.17 -26.98 4.48
CA LYS A 95 3.18 -27.20 5.55
C LYS A 95 2.59 -25.88 6.03
N THR A 96 3.39 -24.82 6.07
CA THR A 96 2.99 -23.49 6.50
C THR A 96 3.73 -22.41 5.71
N ILE A 97 3.09 -21.27 5.49
CA ILE A 97 3.75 -20.09 4.92
C ILE A 97 4.35 -19.28 6.07
N GLN A 98 5.62 -18.92 5.90
CA GLN A 98 6.37 -18.01 6.76
C GLN A 98 6.69 -16.78 5.93
N VAL A 99 5.96 -15.69 6.19
CA VAL A 99 6.04 -14.48 5.37
C VAL A 99 6.76 -13.36 6.11
N LEU A 100 7.58 -12.61 5.35
CA LEU A 100 8.12 -11.31 5.72
C LEU A 100 7.56 -10.27 4.75
N ASP A 101 6.96 -9.20 5.29
CA ASP A 101 6.55 -8.02 4.52
C ASP A 101 7.54 -6.88 4.76
N VAL A 102 8.25 -6.47 3.70
CA VAL A 102 9.29 -5.44 3.74
C VAL A 102 8.68 -4.09 3.38
N GLY A 103 8.88 -3.09 4.26
CA GLY A 103 8.21 -1.80 4.17
C GLY A 103 6.72 -1.92 4.51
N CYS A 104 6.42 -2.63 5.59
CA CYS A 104 5.06 -3.01 5.96
C CYS A 104 4.16 -1.85 6.38
N GLY A 105 4.70 -0.64 6.55
CA GLY A 105 3.94 0.52 6.99
C GLY A 105 3.24 0.29 8.33
N THR A 106 1.93 0.52 8.36
CA THR A 106 1.06 0.27 9.52
C THR A 106 0.63 -1.20 9.69
N GLY A 107 1.14 -2.12 8.86
CA GLY A 107 1.04 -3.56 9.09
C GLY A 107 -0.25 -4.23 8.62
N GLY A 108 -1.06 -3.57 7.79
CA GLY A 108 -2.32 -4.13 7.28
C GLY A 108 -2.15 -5.48 6.58
N HIS A 109 -1.16 -5.64 5.68
CA HIS A 109 -0.86 -6.92 5.02
C HIS A 109 -0.40 -7.99 6.01
N VAL A 110 0.42 -7.61 7.01
CA VAL A 110 0.93 -8.56 8.02
C VAL A 110 -0.23 -9.15 8.84
N ASP A 111 -1.19 -8.32 9.23
CA ASP A 111 -2.39 -8.79 9.95
C ASP A 111 -3.27 -9.69 9.05
N LEU A 112 -3.40 -9.36 7.77
CA LEU A 112 -4.10 -10.20 6.80
C LEU A 112 -3.41 -11.56 6.63
N PHE A 113 -2.08 -11.61 6.44
CA PHE A 113 -1.32 -12.87 6.37
C PHE A 113 -1.53 -13.71 7.63
N ARG A 114 -1.47 -13.10 8.80
CA ARG A 114 -1.72 -13.77 10.08
C ARG A 114 -3.14 -14.35 10.14
N THR A 115 -4.15 -13.57 9.79
CA THR A 115 -5.55 -14.00 9.87
C THR A 115 -5.92 -15.05 8.82
N GLN A 116 -5.21 -15.09 7.69
CA GLN A 116 -5.35 -16.11 6.65
C GLN A 116 -4.53 -17.38 6.92
N GLY A 117 -3.98 -17.52 8.12
CA GLY A 117 -3.40 -18.76 8.62
C GLY A 117 -1.95 -19.02 8.23
N CYS A 118 -1.16 -17.97 7.92
CA CYS A 118 0.28 -18.10 7.83
C CYS A 118 0.86 -18.54 9.17
N GLY A 119 1.80 -19.48 9.19
CA GLY A 119 2.42 -19.97 10.42
C GLY A 119 3.31 -18.93 11.08
N LYS A 120 3.86 -18.02 10.29
CA LYS A 120 4.61 -16.84 10.73
C LYS A 120 4.33 -15.69 9.77
N ALA A 121 3.97 -14.52 10.30
CA ALA A 121 3.83 -13.29 9.54
C ALA A 121 4.54 -12.16 10.28
N VAL A 122 5.59 -11.62 9.68
CA VAL A 122 6.41 -10.55 10.26
C VAL A 122 6.43 -9.38 9.28
N GLY A 123 6.33 -8.17 9.78
CA GLY A 123 6.54 -6.95 9.01
C GLY A 123 7.71 -6.14 9.53
N ILE A 124 8.50 -5.58 8.62
CA ILE A 124 9.51 -4.57 8.97
C ILE A 124 9.25 -3.27 8.24
N ASP A 125 9.48 -2.18 8.93
CA ASP A 125 9.49 -0.83 8.35
C ASP A 125 10.63 -0.02 8.98
N LEU A 126 11.19 0.89 8.20
CA LEU A 126 12.26 1.77 8.70
C LEU A 126 11.73 2.81 9.69
N SER A 127 10.45 3.19 9.55
CA SER A 127 9.80 4.18 10.40
C SER A 127 9.27 3.57 11.70
N ASP A 128 9.84 4.01 12.82
CA ASP A 128 9.35 3.67 14.15
C ASP A 128 7.93 4.21 14.38
N ALA A 129 7.58 5.37 13.84
CA ALA A 129 6.24 5.94 13.94
C ALA A 129 5.19 5.06 13.24
N MET A 130 5.49 4.54 12.03
CA MET A 130 4.61 3.61 11.32
C MET A 130 4.41 2.32 12.13
N ILE A 131 5.48 1.76 12.68
CA ILE A 131 5.41 0.55 13.51
C ILE A 131 4.63 0.79 14.81
N ARG A 132 4.83 1.93 15.49
CA ARG A 132 4.02 2.27 16.69
C ARG A 132 2.53 2.35 16.34
N GLN A 133 2.19 3.07 15.28
CA GLN A 133 0.80 3.19 14.82
C GLN A 133 0.23 1.82 14.40
N GLY A 134 1.03 1.03 13.69
CA GLY A 134 0.65 -0.32 13.28
C GLY A 134 0.31 -1.24 14.46
N ARG A 135 1.10 -1.18 15.53
CA ARG A 135 0.82 -1.95 16.77
C ARG A 135 -0.46 -1.54 17.47
N LEU A 136 -0.88 -0.26 17.31
CA LEU A 136 -2.18 0.19 17.80
C LEU A 136 -3.32 -0.34 16.91
N ASN A 137 -3.15 -0.29 15.60
CA ASN A 137 -4.18 -0.72 14.63
C ASN A 137 -4.32 -2.26 14.60
N HIS A 138 -3.20 -2.98 14.73
CA HIS A 138 -3.09 -4.43 14.61
C HIS A 138 -2.30 -5.04 15.77
N PRO A 139 -2.86 -5.08 17.01
CA PRO A 139 -2.11 -5.44 18.22
C PRO A 139 -1.62 -6.89 18.25
N LYS A 140 -2.07 -7.75 17.32
CA LYS A 140 -1.65 -9.15 17.19
C LYS A 140 -0.64 -9.37 16.06
N ALA A 141 -0.33 -8.35 15.25
CA ALA A 141 0.65 -8.44 14.18
C ALA A 141 2.08 -8.32 14.75
N ASP A 142 3.01 -9.11 14.22
CA ASP A 142 4.44 -9.00 14.55
C ASP A 142 5.08 -7.92 13.67
N LEU A 143 5.11 -6.69 14.17
CA LEU A 143 5.65 -5.53 13.48
C LEU A 143 6.92 -5.05 14.17
N ARG A 144 7.99 -4.84 13.40
CA ARG A 144 9.31 -4.50 13.91
C ARG A 144 9.91 -3.33 13.15
N VAL A 145 10.59 -2.45 13.86
CA VAL A 145 11.47 -1.47 13.22
C VAL A 145 12.68 -2.23 12.66
N GLY A 146 12.95 -2.06 11.37
CA GLY A 146 14.05 -2.77 10.73
C GLY A 146 14.41 -2.16 9.37
N ASN A 147 15.69 -2.28 9.01
CA ASN A 147 16.21 -1.84 7.73
C ASN A 147 16.52 -3.07 6.85
N ALA A 148 15.85 -3.17 5.71
CA ALA A 148 16.06 -4.26 4.76
C ALA A 148 17.42 -4.19 4.05
N GLU A 149 18.11 -3.06 4.10
CA GLU A 149 19.48 -2.91 3.58
C GLU A 149 20.54 -3.50 4.53
N VAL A 150 20.16 -3.94 5.73
CA VAL A 150 21.05 -4.53 6.74
C VAL A 150 20.90 -6.06 6.78
N ALA A 151 21.92 -6.78 6.36
CA ALA A 151 21.88 -8.25 6.19
C ALA A 151 21.58 -9.03 7.50
N THR A 152 21.99 -8.49 8.65
CA THR A 152 21.80 -9.14 9.95
C THR A 152 20.41 -8.95 10.56
N THR A 153 19.47 -8.32 9.84
CA THR A 153 18.09 -8.12 10.29
C THR A 153 17.37 -9.46 10.49
N PHE A 154 17.63 -10.44 9.64
CA PHE A 154 17.10 -11.80 9.77
C PHE A 154 18.16 -12.86 9.47
N ALA A 155 17.87 -14.10 9.88
CA ALA A 155 18.72 -15.24 9.55
C ALA A 155 18.56 -15.66 8.09
N ALA A 156 19.58 -16.35 7.55
CA ALA A 156 19.45 -16.97 6.24
C ALA A 156 18.33 -18.02 6.24
N ASP A 157 17.63 -18.14 5.11
CA ASP A 157 16.58 -19.15 4.87
C ASP A 157 15.43 -19.12 5.91
N GLU A 158 15.17 -17.96 6.53
CA GLU A 158 14.16 -17.81 7.58
C GLU A 158 12.72 -17.80 7.04
N PHE A 159 12.51 -17.34 5.81
CA PHE A 159 11.18 -17.16 5.21
C PHE A 159 11.01 -18.00 3.94
N ASN A 160 9.75 -18.36 3.62
CA ASN A 160 9.40 -18.99 2.35
C ASN A 160 8.48 -18.15 1.47
N LEU A 161 8.15 -16.95 1.93
CA LEU A 161 7.52 -15.89 1.17
C LEU A 161 8.07 -14.56 1.68
N ILE A 162 8.53 -13.71 0.77
CA ILE A 162 8.83 -12.32 1.10
C ILE A 162 8.03 -11.43 0.17
N THR A 163 7.46 -10.36 0.72
CA THR A 163 6.65 -9.40 0.00
C THR A 163 7.21 -7.99 0.14
N MET A 164 6.97 -7.17 -0.88
CA MET A 164 7.27 -5.74 -0.88
C MET A 164 6.14 -5.05 -1.65
N PHE A 165 5.15 -4.56 -0.93
CA PHE A 165 3.94 -4.00 -1.52
C PHE A 165 4.00 -2.50 -1.71
N TYR A 166 3.02 -2.00 -2.44
CA TYR A 166 2.84 -0.60 -2.77
C TYR A 166 4.09 0.00 -3.40
N PHE A 167 4.53 1.16 -2.96
CA PHE A 167 5.68 1.85 -3.56
C PHE A 167 7.01 1.58 -2.85
N THR A 168 7.10 0.65 -1.91
CA THR A 168 8.30 0.39 -1.09
C THR A 168 9.56 0.22 -1.93
N TYR A 169 9.51 -0.55 -3.03
CA TYR A 169 10.66 -0.76 -3.93
C TYR A 169 11.26 0.55 -4.47
N TYR A 170 10.42 1.53 -4.71
CA TYR A 170 10.81 2.81 -5.31
C TYR A 170 11.47 3.78 -4.33
N TYR A 171 11.33 3.52 -3.01
CA TYR A 171 11.98 4.27 -1.95
C TYR A 171 13.38 3.76 -1.58
N LEU A 172 13.73 2.55 -1.97
CA LEU A 172 15.02 1.95 -1.61
C LEU A 172 16.18 2.78 -2.15
N LYS A 173 17.10 3.16 -1.26
CA LYS A 173 18.31 3.89 -1.60
C LYS A 173 19.38 2.95 -2.16
N ASP A 174 19.58 1.79 -1.49
CA ASP A 174 20.47 0.72 -1.93
C ASP A 174 19.66 -0.55 -2.23
N ARG A 175 19.11 -0.59 -3.45
CA ARG A 175 18.31 -1.74 -3.93
C ARG A 175 19.11 -3.01 -3.98
N ASP A 176 20.36 -2.91 -4.36
CA ASP A 176 21.28 -4.03 -4.49
C ASP A 176 21.49 -4.77 -3.16
N SER A 177 21.81 -4.03 -2.09
CA SER A 177 21.93 -4.60 -0.76
C SER A 177 20.62 -5.16 -0.24
N CYS A 178 19.51 -4.44 -0.45
CA CYS A 178 18.19 -4.92 -0.05
C CYS A 178 17.81 -6.23 -0.75
N LEU A 179 17.97 -6.31 -2.07
CA LEU A 179 17.63 -7.49 -2.86
C LEU A 179 18.53 -8.71 -2.50
N ARG A 180 19.84 -8.50 -2.28
CA ARG A 180 20.73 -9.55 -1.79
C ARG A 180 20.32 -10.06 -0.40
N ASN A 181 19.88 -9.17 0.48
CA ASN A 181 19.41 -9.55 1.81
C ASN A 181 18.09 -10.34 1.73
N ILE A 182 17.14 -9.90 0.92
CA ILE A 182 15.90 -10.62 0.65
C ILE A 182 16.21 -12.02 0.09
N PHE A 183 17.15 -12.12 -0.86
CA PHE A 183 17.60 -13.40 -1.39
C PHE A 183 18.19 -14.29 -0.29
N LEU A 184 19.02 -13.75 0.60
CA LEU A 184 19.60 -14.50 1.70
C LEU A 184 18.55 -15.01 2.69
N TRP A 185 17.57 -14.20 3.06
CA TRP A 185 16.53 -14.54 4.04
C TRP A 185 15.48 -15.50 3.51
N LEU A 186 15.33 -15.57 2.19
CA LEU A 186 14.36 -16.44 1.54
C LEU A 186 14.92 -17.84 1.37
N GLN A 187 14.17 -18.88 1.70
CA GLN A 187 14.55 -20.28 1.48
C GLN A 187 14.72 -20.58 -0.01
N PRO A 188 15.65 -21.49 -0.41
CA PRO A 188 15.75 -21.94 -1.81
C PRO A 188 14.43 -22.44 -2.37
N GLY A 189 14.12 -22.05 -3.61
CA GLY A 189 12.85 -22.39 -4.28
C GLY A 189 11.63 -21.69 -3.69
N SER A 190 11.80 -20.59 -2.95
CA SER A 190 10.73 -19.82 -2.32
C SER A 190 10.44 -18.51 -3.06
N CYS A 191 9.35 -17.87 -2.70
CA CYS A 191 8.71 -16.82 -3.47
C CYS A 191 9.05 -15.42 -2.96
N PHE A 192 9.39 -14.52 -3.89
CA PHE A 192 9.44 -13.07 -3.66
C PHE A 192 8.38 -12.39 -4.53
N VAL A 193 7.53 -11.57 -3.91
CA VAL A 193 6.49 -10.80 -4.59
C VAL A 193 6.70 -9.33 -4.34
N VAL A 194 6.76 -8.55 -5.42
CA VAL A 194 6.96 -7.12 -5.33
C VAL A 194 5.94 -6.38 -6.20
N HIS A 195 5.34 -5.32 -5.64
CA HIS A 195 4.44 -4.45 -6.39
C HIS A 195 5.23 -3.56 -7.35
N GLY A 196 4.78 -3.51 -8.59
CA GLY A 196 5.37 -2.68 -9.62
C GLY A 196 4.32 -2.02 -10.50
N VAL A 197 4.70 -0.94 -11.16
CA VAL A 197 3.82 -0.15 -12.02
C VAL A 197 4.44 0.10 -13.40
N ASN A 198 3.59 0.22 -14.42
CA ASN A 198 4.02 0.88 -15.65
C ASN A 198 4.01 2.39 -15.40
N ARG A 199 5.19 2.99 -15.20
CA ARG A 199 5.35 4.39 -14.79
C ARG A 199 4.68 5.40 -15.71
N GLU A 200 4.55 5.08 -17.01
CA GLU A 200 3.97 5.97 -18.00
C GLU A 200 2.43 5.95 -18.00
N LYS A 201 1.84 4.82 -17.51
CA LYS A 201 0.42 4.55 -17.72
C LYS A 201 -0.39 4.39 -16.44
N PHE A 202 0.25 4.04 -15.29
CA PHE A 202 -0.49 3.81 -14.06
C PHE A 202 -1.23 5.06 -13.58
N ASP A 203 -2.35 4.86 -12.91
CA ASP A 203 -3.12 5.94 -12.31
C ASP A 203 -2.49 6.35 -10.96
N PRO A 204 -1.95 7.59 -10.84
CA PRO A 204 -1.37 8.07 -9.60
C PRO A 204 -2.41 8.66 -8.63
N ILE A 205 -3.68 8.67 -9.03
CA ILE A 205 -4.76 9.22 -8.18
C ILE A 205 -5.01 8.25 -7.01
N LEU A 206 -5.06 8.82 -5.81
CA LEU A 206 -5.36 8.03 -4.62
C LEU A 206 -6.79 7.51 -4.63
N GLU A 207 -7.01 6.32 -4.07
CA GLU A 207 -8.34 5.71 -3.96
C GLU A 207 -9.34 6.61 -3.25
N ALA A 208 -8.91 7.30 -2.19
CA ALA A 208 -9.73 8.27 -1.47
C ALA A 208 -10.26 9.42 -2.35
N ALA A 209 -9.59 9.72 -3.47
CA ALA A 209 -10.00 10.74 -4.44
C ALA A 209 -10.84 10.18 -5.59
N SER A 210 -10.92 8.85 -5.73
CA SER A 210 -11.72 8.21 -6.78
C SER A 210 -13.20 8.21 -6.40
N PRO A 211 -14.11 8.61 -7.32
CA PRO A 211 -15.55 8.63 -7.05
C PRO A 211 -16.15 7.23 -6.87
N PHE A 212 -15.53 6.20 -7.42
CA PHE A 212 -15.97 4.81 -7.36
C PHE A 212 -14.77 3.86 -7.31
N VAL A 213 -14.91 2.75 -6.59
CA VAL A 213 -13.93 1.66 -6.61
C VAL A 213 -13.79 1.13 -8.04
N GLY A 214 -12.56 1.02 -8.53
CA GLY A 214 -12.28 0.55 -9.88
C GLY A 214 -12.52 1.55 -11.01
N PHE A 215 -12.76 2.82 -10.68
CA PHE A 215 -12.89 3.88 -11.67
C PHE A 215 -11.57 4.64 -11.81
N SER A 216 -10.95 4.56 -12.99
CA SER A 216 -9.79 5.38 -13.32
C SER A 216 -10.20 6.57 -14.17
N VAL A 217 -9.89 7.77 -13.69
CA VAL A 217 -10.12 9.02 -14.45
C VAL A 217 -9.25 9.09 -15.71
N GLN A 218 -8.14 8.35 -15.74
CA GLN A 218 -7.20 8.31 -16.87
C GLN A 218 -7.87 7.80 -18.15
N LYS A 219 -8.85 6.91 -18.06
CA LYS A 219 -9.58 6.36 -19.22
C LYS A 219 -10.36 7.42 -20.00
N TYR A 220 -10.76 8.48 -19.32
CA TYR A 220 -11.67 9.50 -19.85
C TYR A 220 -10.98 10.83 -20.09
N SER A 221 -9.72 10.97 -19.68
CA SER A 221 -8.92 12.17 -19.85
C SER A 221 -8.02 12.06 -21.10
N LYS A 222 -7.89 13.16 -21.84
CA LYS A 222 -6.96 13.28 -22.97
C LYS A 222 -5.50 13.42 -22.50
N GLU A 223 -5.33 14.03 -21.33
CA GLU A 223 -4.03 14.22 -20.69
C GLU A 223 -4.00 13.45 -19.38
N ARG A 224 -2.82 13.04 -18.95
CA ARG A 224 -2.65 12.33 -17.68
C ARG A 224 -3.07 13.22 -16.53
N VAL A 225 -4.05 12.77 -15.76
CA VAL A 225 -4.46 13.42 -14.51
C VAL A 225 -3.48 13.01 -13.41
N SER A 226 -2.75 13.97 -12.86
CA SER A 226 -1.72 13.73 -11.84
C SER A 226 -2.09 14.33 -10.49
N ARG A 227 -3.17 15.12 -10.42
CA ARG A 227 -3.59 15.82 -9.20
C ARG A 227 -4.88 15.25 -8.65
N SER A 228 -4.88 15.07 -7.32
CA SER A 228 -6.06 14.68 -6.58
C SER A 228 -6.31 15.64 -5.42
N LYS A 229 -7.58 15.90 -5.12
CA LYS A 229 -7.99 16.69 -3.97
C LYS A 229 -9.10 15.95 -3.23
N VAL A 230 -8.94 15.80 -1.91
CA VAL A 230 -9.91 15.13 -1.04
C VAL A 230 -10.16 15.98 0.19
N SER A 231 -11.43 16.13 0.57
CA SER A 231 -11.80 16.76 1.83
C SER A 231 -12.06 15.70 2.90
N PHE A 232 -11.24 15.71 3.93
CA PHE A 232 -11.45 14.94 5.15
C PHE A 232 -12.08 15.81 6.25
N ASP A 233 -12.60 15.18 7.30
CA ASP A 233 -13.26 15.93 8.39
C ASP A 233 -12.36 16.98 9.05
N LYS A 234 -11.03 16.78 9.07
CA LYS A 234 -10.09 17.63 9.80
C LYS A 234 -9.14 18.43 8.93
N PHE A 235 -8.95 18.02 7.69
CA PHE A 235 -8.05 18.68 6.74
C PHE A 235 -8.51 18.49 5.31
N GLU A 236 -8.11 19.39 4.46
CA GLU A 236 -8.10 19.17 3.01
C GLU A 236 -6.77 18.58 2.61
N TYR A 237 -6.80 17.58 1.75
CA TYR A 237 -5.63 16.90 1.22
C TYR A 237 -5.55 17.14 -0.28
N GLU A 238 -4.36 17.49 -0.75
CA GLU A 238 -4.06 17.62 -2.17
C GLU A 238 -2.76 16.86 -2.47
N ALA A 239 -2.76 16.11 -3.56
CA ALA A 239 -1.59 15.40 -4.05
C ALA A 239 -1.32 15.68 -5.51
N ASP A 240 -0.05 15.73 -5.90
CA ASP A 240 0.41 15.92 -7.28
C ASP A 240 1.58 14.98 -7.58
N PHE A 241 1.40 14.14 -8.59
CA PHE A 241 2.43 13.19 -9.05
C PHE A 241 3.07 13.70 -10.33
N GLN A 242 4.40 13.80 -10.33
CA GLN A 242 5.21 14.24 -11.46
C GLN A 242 6.34 13.24 -11.68
N HIS A 243 6.68 12.94 -12.93
CA HIS A 243 7.87 12.12 -13.25
C HIS A 243 8.60 12.66 -14.49
N GLU A 244 9.91 12.44 -14.49
CA GLU A 244 10.79 12.70 -15.61
C GLU A 244 11.74 11.52 -15.75
N GLY A 245 11.54 10.72 -16.79
CA GLY A 245 12.23 9.43 -16.92
C GLY A 245 11.95 8.53 -15.71
N SER A 246 13.01 8.07 -15.03
CA SER A 246 12.89 7.24 -13.82
C SER A 246 12.63 8.02 -12.54
N ASP A 247 12.91 9.32 -12.52
CA ASP A 247 12.73 10.14 -11.33
C ASP A 247 11.29 10.59 -11.21
N ALA A 248 10.69 10.39 -10.04
CA ALA A 248 9.35 10.80 -9.76
C ALA A 248 9.26 11.57 -8.43
N LYS A 249 8.34 12.52 -8.38
CA LYS A 249 8.00 13.30 -7.19
C LYS A 249 6.52 13.18 -6.94
N PHE A 250 6.18 12.73 -5.76
CA PHE A 250 4.82 12.76 -5.26
C PHE A 250 4.75 13.82 -4.17
N LYS A 251 4.04 14.91 -4.45
CA LYS A 251 3.88 16.06 -3.57
C LYS A 251 2.55 15.96 -2.87
N GLU A 252 2.55 16.14 -1.56
CA GLU A 252 1.34 16.14 -0.75
C GLU A 252 1.24 17.43 0.06
N GLU A 253 0.01 17.93 0.17
CA GLU A 253 -0.32 19.09 1.01
C GLU A 253 -1.53 18.78 1.87
N PHE A 254 -1.39 19.02 3.17
CA PHE A 254 -2.43 18.92 4.18
C PHE A 254 -2.77 20.33 4.68
N ARG A 255 -3.99 20.78 4.44
CA ARG A 255 -4.51 22.09 4.91
C ARG A 255 -5.46 21.86 6.07
N PHE A 256 -5.07 22.26 7.26
CA PHE A 256 -5.87 22.08 8.47
C PHE A 256 -6.87 23.24 8.64
N LYS A 257 -7.99 22.99 9.33
CA LYS A 257 -9.03 23.98 9.62
C LYS A 257 -8.53 25.17 10.44
N ASN A 258 -7.45 24.99 11.22
CA ASN A 258 -6.79 26.05 11.99
C ASN A 258 -5.84 26.92 11.15
N GLY A 259 -5.80 26.76 9.83
CA GLY A 259 -4.95 27.50 8.90
C GLY A 259 -3.52 26.99 8.75
N LYS A 260 -3.09 26.00 9.55
CA LYS A 260 -1.78 25.39 9.39
C LYS A 260 -1.72 24.53 8.10
N ILE A 261 -0.54 24.48 7.48
CA ILE A 261 -0.31 23.73 6.25
C ILE A 261 0.95 22.87 6.44
N ARG A 262 0.82 21.57 6.15
CA ARG A 262 1.96 20.66 6.02
C ARG A 262 2.16 20.30 4.56
N ARG A 263 3.40 20.38 4.09
CA ARG A 263 3.81 19.95 2.75
C ARG A 263 4.88 18.89 2.87
N GLN A 264 4.81 17.88 1.99
CA GLN A 264 5.84 16.85 1.93
C GLN A 264 6.07 16.41 0.48
N ILE A 265 7.29 15.97 0.18
CA ILE A 265 7.70 15.55 -1.16
C ILE A 265 8.38 14.20 -1.05
N HIS A 266 7.73 13.18 -1.62
CA HIS A 266 8.32 11.88 -1.84
C HIS A 266 9.17 11.93 -3.10
N SER A 267 10.43 11.55 -3.00
CA SER A 267 11.31 11.36 -4.14
C SER A 267 11.44 9.86 -4.39
N LEU A 268 11.06 9.43 -5.56
CA LEU A 268 10.97 8.03 -5.96
C LEU A 268 11.83 7.80 -7.19
N ARG A 269 12.41 6.63 -7.30
CA ARG A 269 13.00 6.15 -8.55
C ARG A 269 12.18 4.98 -9.08
N ILE A 270 11.41 5.24 -10.14
CA ILE A 270 10.53 4.27 -10.78
C ILE A 270 11.18 3.80 -12.10
N PRO A 271 11.88 2.65 -12.11
CA PRO A 271 12.41 2.06 -13.34
C PRO A 271 11.28 1.61 -14.27
N THR A 272 11.60 1.27 -15.51
CA THR A 272 10.66 0.51 -16.34
C THR A 272 10.41 -0.87 -15.75
N MET A 273 9.36 -1.54 -16.21
CA MET A 273 9.05 -2.91 -15.76
C MET A 273 10.20 -3.87 -16.09
N GLU A 274 10.81 -3.72 -17.26
CA GLU A 274 11.95 -4.50 -17.75
C GLU A 274 13.20 -4.24 -16.91
N GLU A 275 13.51 -2.97 -16.60
CA GLU A 275 14.63 -2.58 -15.74
C GLU A 275 14.43 -3.17 -14.33
N MET A 276 13.21 -3.10 -13.76
CA MET A 276 12.91 -3.66 -12.45
C MET A 276 13.12 -5.19 -12.42
N VAL A 277 12.66 -5.89 -13.45
CA VAL A 277 12.89 -7.34 -13.57
C VAL A 277 14.37 -7.64 -13.64
N ALA A 278 15.13 -6.94 -14.49
CA ALA A 278 16.57 -7.14 -14.63
C ALA A 278 17.35 -6.83 -13.33
N GLU A 279 16.98 -5.76 -12.59
CA GLU A 279 17.57 -5.42 -11.30
C GLU A 279 17.36 -6.57 -10.29
N ILE A 280 16.15 -7.15 -10.22
CA ILE A 280 15.83 -8.23 -9.29
C ILE A 280 16.50 -9.55 -9.72
N GLU A 281 16.53 -9.88 -11.01
CA GLU A 281 17.22 -11.06 -11.52
C GLU A 281 18.73 -10.98 -11.31
N SER A 282 19.33 -9.80 -11.37
CA SER A 282 20.77 -9.62 -11.09
C SER A 282 21.14 -9.97 -9.64
N ALA A 283 20.20 -9.93 -8.70
CA ALA A 283 20.39 -10.37 -7.32
C ALA A 283 20.25 -11.90 -7.14
N GLY A 284 19.98 -12.65 -8.21
CA GLY A 284 19.91 -14.11 -8.22
C GLY A 284 18.49 -14.68 -8.32
N PHE A 285 17.45 -13.83 -8.34
CA PHE A 285 16.06 -14.27 -8.49
C PHE A 285 15.76 -14.69 -9.93
N SER A 286 14.73 -15.50 -10.09
CA SER A 286 14.19 -15.90 -11.38
C SER A 286 12.76 -15.35 -11.54
N PHE A 287 12.54 -14.48 -12.51
CA PHE A 287 11.21 -13.98 -12.82
C PHE A 287 10.29 -15.11 -13.31
N LYS A 288 9.06 -15.16 -12.84
CA LYS A 288 8.09 -16.20 -13.24
C LYS A 288 6.88 -15.62 -13.97
N LYS A 289 6.26 -14.61 -13.40
CA LYS A 289 5.10 -13.92 -13.99
C LYS A 289 4.86 -12.61 -13.27
N TYR A 290 3.96 -11.81 -13.81
CA TYR A 290 3.25 -10.78 -13.06
C TYR A 290 1.77 -11.09 -12.97
N ILE A 291 1.11 -10.61 -11.91
CA ILE A 291 -0.34 -10.66 -11.73
C ILE A 291 -0.85 -9.26 -12.00
N ASP A 292 -1.71 -9.12 -13.01
CA ASP A 292 -2.31 -7.85 -13.39
C ASP A 292 -3.44 -7.49 -12.41
N MET A 293 -3.39 -6.29 -11.85
CA MET A 293 -4.35 -5.81 -10.85
C MET A 293 -5.51 -5.02 -11.47
N THR A 294 -5.61 -4.98 -12.80
CA THR A 294 -6.70 -4.29 -13.51
C THR A 294 -8.08 -4.79 -13.11
N SER A 295 -8.21 -6.09 -12.78
CA SER A 295 -9.48 -6.69 -12.36
C SER A 295 -10.09 -6.08 -11.09
N ILE A 296 -9.28 -5.39 -10.30
CA ILE A 296 -9.69 -4.69 -9.08
C ILE A 296 -9.51 -3.17 -9.18
N GLY A 297 -9.37 -2.66 -10.41
CA GLY A 297 -9.32 -1.23 -10.69
C GLY A 297 -7.94 -0.59 -10.66
N TYR A 298 -6.87 -1.36 -10.43
CA TYR A 298 -5.49 -0.87 -10.44
C TYR A 298 -4.84 -1.12 -11.79
N GLU A 299 -5.24 -0.34 -12.80
CA GLU A 299 -4.71 -0.47 -14.14
C GLU A 299 -3.23 -0.10 -14.20
N TYR A 300 -2.47 -0.92 -14.97
CA TYR A 300 -1.03 -0.76 -15.13
C TYR A 300 -0.23 -0.88 -13.82
N GLN A 301 -0.81 -1.56 -12.83
CA GLN A 301 -0.17 -1.97 -11.59
C GLN A 301 -0.17 -3.50 -11.50
N TYR A 302 0.92 -4.06 -11.02
CA TYR A 302 1.21 -5.50 -11.11
C TYR A 302 1.88 -6.00 -9.84
N LEU A 303 1.64 -7.28 -9.51
CA LEU A 303 2.46 -8.01 -8.58
C LEU A 303 3.45 -8.87 -9.37
N PHE A 304 4.72 -8.53 -9.31
CA PHE A 304 5.80 -9.29 -9.94
C PHE A 304 6.22 -10.44 -9.04
N CYS A 305 6.22 -11.65 -9.60
CA CYS A 305 6.45 -12.90 -8.90
C CYS A 305 7.80 -13.47 -9.30
N PHE A 306 8.69 -13.60 -8.32
CA PHE A 306 10.03 -14.15 -8.48
C PHE A 306 10.24 -15.37 -7.59
N VAL A 307 11.26 -16.18 -7.91
CA VAL A 307 11.70 -17.34 -7.12
C VAL A 307 13.20 -17.27 -6.91
N ARG A 308 13.61 -17.58 -5.68
CA ARG A 308 15.02 -17.82 -5.35
C ARG A 308 15.52 -19.16 -5.88
#